data_a73d95a18e48976cf20e726ae86c63cd
#
_entry.id   a73d95a18e48976cf20e726ae86c63cd
#
_cell.length_a   1.000
_cell.length_b   1.000
_cell.length_c   1.000
_cell.angle_alpha   90.00
_cell.angle_beta   90.00
_cell.angle_gamma   90.00
#
_symmetry.space_group_name_H-M   'P 1'
#
loop_
_entity.id
_entity.type
_entity.pdbx_description
1 polymer ?
#
loop_
_entity_poly.entity_id
_entity_poly.type
_entity_poly.pdbx_seq_one_letter_code
_entity_poly.pdbx_strand_id
1 'polypeptide(L)' 'MTRYELIIERKQPTCGGRAPTSSEVRAVETNDPMAYVRQQEPDLELEKSEENGVITISGIKNGLWFKYEFTED' A
#
# COMPACT_ATOMS: atom_id res chain seq x y z
N MET A 1 -10.16 -7.94 15.89
CA MET A 1 -9.43 -7.37 14.76
C MET A 1 -8.73 -8.45 13.95
N THR A 2 -8.66 -8.28 12.66
CA THR A 2 -7.98 -9.22 11.79
C THR A 2 -6.52 -8.86 11.66
N ARG A 3 -5.66 -9.86 11.75
CA ARG A 3 -4.23 -9.69 11.57
C ARG A 3 -3.88 -9.86 10.11
N TYR A 4 -3.12 -8.91 9.57
CA TYR A 4 -2.65 -8.95 8.20
C TYR A 4 -1.14 -8.83 8.14
N GLU A 5 -0.56 -9.49 7.15
CA GLU A 5 0.80 -9.20 6.72
C GLU A 5 0.71 -8.10 5.68
N LEU A 6 1.32 -6.97 5.98
CA LEU A 6 1.29 -5.79 5.11
C LEU A 6 2.61 -5.63 4.39
N ILE A 7 2.55 -5.56 3.08
CA ILE A 7 3.71 -5.26 2.25
C ILE A 7 3.48 -3.88 1.66
N ILE A 8 4.39 -2.96 1.94
CA ILE A 8 4.33 -1.59 1.44
C ILE A 8 5.40 -1.44 0.36
N GLU A 9 4.97 -1.10 -0.86
CA GLU A 9 5.88 -0.83 -1.95
C GLU A 9 5.75 0.63 -2.37
N ARG A 10 6.89 1.28 -2.60
CA ARG A 10 6.96 2.66 -3.09
C ARG A 10 7.86 2.70 -4.31
N LYS A 11 7.40 3.41 -5.33
CA LYS A 11 8.13 3.53 -6.57
C LYS A 11 8.18 4.99 -6.99
N GLN A 12 9.38 5.50 -7.14
CA GLN A 12 9.59 6.88 -7.58
C GLN A 12 9.85 6.91 -9.10
N PRO A 13 9.23 7.85 -9.81
CA PRO A 13 9.57 8.05 -11.21
C PRO A 13 10.98 8.62 -11.31
N THR A 14 11.79 8.06 -12.19
CA THR A 14 13.12 8.61 -12.50
C THR A 14 13.21 8.87 -13.98
N CYS A 15 13.88 9.96 -14.33
CA CYS A 15 14.13 10.28 -15.72
C CYS A 15 15.41 9.56 -16.17
N GLY A 16 15.26 8.62 -17.09
CA GLY A 16 16.40 7.99 -17.75
C GLY A 16 17.22 7.03 -16.94
N GLY A 17 16.66 6.49 -15.84
CA GLY A 17 17.38 5.56 -15.00
C GLY A 17 16.47 4.50 -14.41
N ARG A 18 17.02 3.71 -13.50
CA ARG A 18 16.24 2.74 -12.74
C ARG A 18 15.40 3.47 -11.72
N ALA A 19 14.11 3.20 -11.71
CA ALA A 19 13.24 3.70 -10.66
C ALA A 19 13.61 3.02 -9.35
N PRO A 20 13.98 3.74 -8.29
CA PRO A 20 14.20 3.11 -7.01
C PRO A 20 12.87 2.58 -6.47
N THR A 21 12.86 1.31 -6.12
CA THR A 21 11.72 0.67 -5.50
C THR A 21 12.10 0.28 -4.10
N SER A 22 11.34 0.73 -3.12
CA SER A 22 11.53 0.28 -1.75
C SER A 22 10.33 -0.55 -1.33
N SER A 23 10.58 -1.58 -0.53
CA SER A 23 9.52 -2.41 0.02
C SER A 23 9.75 -2.61 1.51
N GLU A 24 8.64 -2.71 2.24
CA GLU A 24 8.67 -2.89 3.67
C GLU A 24 7.60 -3.91 4.05
N VAL A 25 7.91 -4.81 4.96
CA VAL A 25 6.96 -5.81 5.44
C VAL A 25 6.67 -5.53 6.91
N ARG A 26 5.38 -5.48 7.24
CA ARG A 26 4.91 -5.25 8.62
C ARG A 26 3.77 -6.19 8.94
N ALA A 27 3.58 -6.48 10.21
CA ALA A 27 2.36 -7.13 10.70
C ALA A 27 1.46 -6.06 11.31
N VAL A 28 0.20 -6.03 10.88
CA VAL A 28 -0.77 -5.05 11.37
C VAL A 28 -2.07 -5.74 11.75
N GLU A 29 -2.79 -5.16 12.71
CA GLU A 29 -4.11 -5.60 13.08
C GLU A 29 -5.10 -4.48 12.78
N THR A 30 -6.09 -4.76 11.96
CA THR A 30 -7.11 -3.78 11.62
C THR A 30 -8.38 -4.48 11.15
N ASN A 31 -9.52 -3.85 11.35
CA ASN A 31 -10.78 -4.33 10.80
C ASN A 31 -11.05 -3.75 9.41
N ASP A 32 -10.33 -2.70 9.03
CA ASP A 32 -10.54 -2.04 7.75
C ASP A 32 -9.20 -1.56 7.18
N PRO A 33 -8.61 -2.34 6.25
CA PRO A 33 -7.35 -1.95 5.62
C PRO A 33 -7.39 -0.58 4.95
N MET A 34 -8.52 -0.22 4.33
CA MET A 34 -8.64 1.09 3.68
C MET A 34 -8.53 2.22 4.69
N ALA A 35 -9.16 2.08 5.86
CA ALA A 35 -9.06 3.07 6.91
C ALA A 35 -7.64 3.18 7.45
N TYR A 36 -6.94 2.06 7.56
CA TYR A 36 -5.53 2.06 7.96
C TYR A 36 -4.68 2.88 7.00
N VAL A 37 -4.83 2.65 5.70
CA VAL A 37 -4.05 3.37 4.69
C VAL A 37 -4.42 4.85 4.68
N ARG A 38 -5.69 5.19 4.85
CA ARG A 38 -6.12 6.60 4.92
C ARG A 38 -5.51 7.35 6.09
N GLN A 39 -5.26 6.67 7.20
CA GLN A 39 -4.57 7.28 8.33
C GLN A 39 -3.12 7.61 8.01
N GLN A 40 -2.49 6.77 7.20
CA GLN A 40 -1.11 6.99 6.79
C GLN A 40 -1.00 8.04 5.70
N GLU A 41 -1.97 8.06 4.80
CA GLU A 41 -1.96 8.93 3.62
C GLU A 41 -3.32 9.61 3.46
N PRO A 42 -3.65 10.60 4.31
CA PRO A 42 -4.99 11.20 4.31
C PRO A 42 -5.32 12.01 3.07
N ASP A 43 -4.31 12.48 2.35
CA ASP A 43 -4.51 13.34 1.18
C ASP A 43 -4.48 12.59 -0.15
N LEU A 44 -4.40 11.26 -0.11
CA LEU A 44 -4.31 10.46 -1.31
C LEU A 44 -5.67 9.97 -1.78
N GLU A 45 -5.84 9.97 -3.10
CA GLU A 45 -6.89 9.18 -3.72
C GLU A 45 -6.43 7.73 -3.74
N LEU A 46 -7.18 6.86 -3.09
CA LEU A 46 -6.81 5.47 -2.95
C LEU A 46 -7.73 4.60 -3.79
N GLU A 47 -7.15 3.60 -4.42
CA GLU A 47 -7.86 2.56 -5.14
C GLU A 47 -7.72 1.25 -4.42
N LYS A 48 -8.83 0.57 -4.21
CA LYS A 48 -8.85 -0.72 -3.52
C LYS A 48 -9.17 -1.82 -4.52
N SER A 49 -8.40 -2.88 -4.47
CA SER A 49 -8.62 -4.09 -5.24
C SER A 49 -8.52 -5.28 -4.30
N GLU A 50 -9.36 -6.28 -4.49
CA GLU A 50 -9.33 -7.48 -3.66
C GLU A 50 -9.33 -8.70 -4.56
N GLU A 51 -8.37 -9.59 -4.38
CA GLU A 51 -8.23 -10.78 -5.18
C GLU A 51 -7.59 -11.90 -4.35
N ASN A 52 -8.22 -13.07 -4.35
CA ASN A 52 -7.71 -14.25 -3.65
C ASN A 52 -7.34 -14.02 -2.18
N GLY A 53 -8.13 -13.21 -1.48
CA GLY A 53 -7.88 -12.90 -0.08
C GLY A 53 -6.81 -11.85 0.16
N VAL A 54 -6.24 -11.29 -0.91
CA VAL A 54 -5.28 -10.19 -0.83
C VAL A 54 -5.97 -8.88 -1.15
N ILE A 55 -5.85 -7.92 -0.25
CA ILE A 55 -6.40 -6.58 -0.45
C ILE A 55 -5.27 -5.65 -0.86
N THR A 56 -5.37 -5.08 -2.04
CA THR A 56 -4.37 -4.16 -2.56
C THR A 56 -4.95 -2.76 -2.59
N ILE A 57 -4.26 -1.83 -1.94
CA ILE A 57 -4.65 -0.42 -1.92
C ILE A 57 -3.48 0.38 -2.50
N SER A 58 -3.75 1.14 -3.53
CA SER A 58 -2.73 1.91 -4.22
C SER A 58 -3.12 3.38 -4.36
N GLY A 59 -2.13 4.22 -4.51
CA GLY A 59 -2.33 5.65 -4.70
C GLY A 59 -1.10 6.31 -5.29
N ILE A 60 -1.29 7.50 -5.85
CA ILE A 60 -0.20 8.29 -6.43
C ILE A 60 -0.23 9.67 -5.82
N LYS A 61 0.91 10.13 -5.33
CA LYS A 61 1.06 11.46 -4.75
C LYS A 61 2.36 12.08 -5.25
N ASN A 62 2.25 13.26 -5.90
CA ASN A 62 3.42 13.97 -6.43
C ASN A 62 4.32 13.10 -7.31
N GLY A 63 3.70 12.21 -8.10
CA GLY A 63 4.45 11.28 -8.93
C GLY A 63 4.99 10.05 -8.21
N LEU A 64 4.89 10.01 -6.90
CA LEU A 64 5.29 8.84 -6.12
C LEU A 64 4.13 7.85 -6.05
N TRP A 65 4.40 6.63 -6.45
CA TRP A 65 3.43 5.56 -6.44
C TRP A 65 3.57 4.72 -5.18
N PHE A 66 2.43 4.42 -4.55
CA PHE A 66 2.36 3.59 -3.35
C PHE A 66 1.47 2.39 -3.59
N LYS A 67 1.83 1.29 -3.02
CA LYS A 67 1.02 0.08 -3.03
C LYS A 67 1.08 -0.59 -1.66
N TYR A 68 -0.07 -0.85 -1.08
CA TYR A 68 -0.20 -1.55 0.19
C TYR A 68 -0.93 -2.87 -0.07
N GLU A 69 -0.26 -3.97 0.18
CA GLU A 69 -0.86 -5.30 0.04
C GLU A 69 -1.11 -5.89 1.41
N PHE A 70 -2.36 -6.19 1.70
CA PHE A 70 -2.77 -6.82 2.94
C PHE A 70 -3.13 -8.27 2.69
N THR A 71 -2.37 -9.18 3.27
CA THR A 71 -2.65 -10.61 3.21
C THR A 71 -3.07 -11.07 4.59
N GLU A 72 -4.24 -11.69 4.70
CA GLU A 72 -4.73 -12.20 5.97
C GLU A 72 -3.81 -13.32 6.48
N ASP A 73 -3.41 -13.17 7.72
CA ASP A 73 -2.49 -14.11 8.37
C ASP A 73 -3.25 -15.30 8.99
#